data_7f2e6ad37d99aa923665f60cd422b7a0
#
_entry.id   7f2e6ad37d99aa923665f60cd422b7a0
#
_cell.length_a   1.000
_cell.length_b   1.000
_cell.length_c   1.000
_cell.angle_alpha   90.00
_cell.angle_beta   90.00
_cell.angle_gamma   90.00
#
_symmetry.space_group_name_H-M   'P 1'
#
loop_
_entity.id
_entity.type
_entity.pdbx_description
1 polymer ?
#
loop_
_entity_poly.entity_id
_entity_poly.type
_entity_poly.pdbx_seq_one_letter_code
_entity_poly.pdbx_strand_id
1 'polypeptide(L)'
;DNEVTLVIDGRSHILSLTAQRLPDGMILLEMAPMDNQRRLSQEQLQHAQQIAARDLVRGLAHEIKNPLGGLRGAAQLLTKALPDPALAEYTNVIIEQADRLRNLVDRLLGPQQPGMHVSESIHKVAERVVKLVSMELPDNVTLVRDYDPSLPELAHDPDQIEQVLLNIVRNALQALGPEGGEIILRTRTAFQLTLHGVRYRLAARIDVEDNGPGIPSHLQDTLFYPMVSGREGGTGLGLSIARSLIDQHSGKIEFTSWPGHTEFSVFLPIKK
;
A
#
# COMPACT_ATOMS: atom_id res chain seq x y z
N ASP A 1 20.97 -29.44 15.42
CA ASP A 1 20.01 -29.09 14.36
C ASP A 1 20.80 -28.64 13.12
N ASN A 2 20.75 -29.46 12.06
CA ASN A 2 21.41 -29.11 10.79
C ASN A 2 20.33 -28.80 9.74
N GLU A 3 20.49 -27.67 9.07
CA GLU A 3 19.69 -27.33 7.90
C GLU A 3 20.16 -28.18 6.71
N VAL A 4 19.22 -28.85 6.07
CA VAL A 4 19.50 -29.67 4.88
C VAL A 4 18.60 -29.20 3.74
N THR A 5 19.20 -28.97 2.58
CA THR A 5 18.45 -28.67 1.36
C THR A 5 18.16 -29.97 0.63
N LEU A 6 16.88 -30.31 0.49
CA LEU A 6 16.42 -31.47 -0.29
C LEU A 6 15.75 -30.96 -1.58
N VAL A 7 16.08 -31.59 -2.68
CA VAL A 7 15.43 -31.34 -3.99
C VAL A 7 14.43 -32.44 -4.25
N ILE A 8 13.12 -32.08 -4.24
CA ILE A 8 12.02 -33.00 -4.51
C ILE A 8 11.27 -32.47 -5.74
N ASP A 9 11.11 -33.27 -6.76
CA ASP A 9 10.43 -32.92 -8.02
C ASP A 9 10.96 -31.63 -8.68
N GLY A 10 12.30 -31.44 -8.61
CA GLY A 10 12.96 -30.26 -9.18
C GLY A 10 12.81 -28.96 -8.35
N ARG A 11 12.21 -29.03 -7.17
CA ARG A 11 12.08 -27.90 -6.24
C ARG A 11 12.97 -28.10 -5.01
N SER A 12 13.70 -27.07 -4.63
CA SER A 12 14.52 -27.07 -3.43
C SER A 12 13.66 -26.79 -2.19
N HIS A 13 13.70 -27.67 -1.21
CA HIS A 13 13.07 -27.50 0.10
C HIS A 13 14.14 -27.46 1.18
N ILE A 14 14.03 -26.49 2.09
CA ILE A 14 14.93 -26.39 3.25
C ILE A 14 14.23 -27.03 4.43
N LEU A 15 14.87 -28.08 4.98
CA LEU A 15 14.35 -28.85 6.11
C LEU A 15 15.29 -28.73 7.30
N SER A 16 14.74 -28.68 8.50
CA SER A 16 15.46 -28.95 9.75
C SER A 16 15.52 -30.44 9.93
N LEU A 17 16.72 -30.97 10.15
CA LEU A 17 16.96 -32.40 10.41
C LEU A 17 17.45 -32.57 11.85
N THR A 18 16.69 -33.29 12.66
CA THR A 18 17.09 -33.70 14.00
C THR A 18 17.26 -35.21 14.01
N ALA A 19 18.42 -35.69 14.47
CA ALA A 19 18.73 -37.10 14.59
C ALA A 19 18.87 -37.49 16.07
N GLN A 20 18.12 -38.46 16.51
CA GLN A 20 18.18 -39.01 17.88
C GLN A 20 18.46 -40.52 17.85
N ARG A 21 19.48 -40.96 18.60
CA ARG A 21 19.80 -42.37 18.73
C ARG A 21 18.83 -42.98 19.80
N LEU A 22 18.13 -44.03 19.43
CA LEU A 22 17.28 -44.80 20.32
C LEU A 22 18.06 -45.87 21.08
N PRO A 23 17.54 -46.37 22.24
CA PRO A 23 18.20 -47.38 23.06
C PRO A 23 18.47 -48.70 22.36
N ASP A 24 17.70 -49.04 21.33
CA ASP A 24 17.82 -50.26 20.52
C ASP A 24 18.82 -50.15 19.38
N GLY A 25 19.54 -49.02 19.29
CA GLY A 25 20.55 -48.76 18.26
C GLY A 25 19.98 -48.14 16.97
N MET A 26 18.68 -47.95 16.87
CA MET A 26 18.04 -47.23 15.76
C MET A 26 18.31 -45.73 15.83
N ILE A 27 18.19 -45.03 14.70
CA ILE A 27 18.27 -43.58 14.64
C ILE A 27 16.90 -43.07 14.21
N LEU A 28 16.30 -42.24 15.05
CA LEU A 28 15.11 -41.50 14.71
C LEU A 28 15.54 -40.21 13.99
N LEU A 29 15.06 -40.02 12.76
CA LEU A 29 15.25 -38.81 12.00
C LEU A 29 13.92 -38.04 11.97
N GLU A 30 13.91 -36.86 12.54
CA GLU A 30 12.78 -35.93 12.45
C GLU A 30 13.11 -34.85 11.42
N MET A 31 12.24 -34.68 10.44
CA MET A 31 12.36 -33.68 9.37
C MET A 31 11.18 -32.72 9.45
N ALA A 32 11.46 -31.43 9.60
CA ALA A 32 10.44 -30.39 9.60
C ALA A 32 10.71 -29.34 8.50
N PRO A 33 9.73 -28.97 7.69
CA PRO A 33 9.91 -27.91 6.68
C PRO A 33 10.15 -26.56 7.34
N MET A 34 11.25 -25.89 6.99
CA MET A 34 11.63 -24.58 7.52
C MET A 34 11.14 -23.42 6.66
N ASP A 35 10.64 -23.69 5.46
CA ASP A 35 10.20 -22.65 4.52
C ASP A 35 9.13 -21.72 5.13
N ASN A 36 8.17 -22.28 5.89
CA ASN A 36 7.14 -21.50 6.55
C ASN A 36 7.68 -20.66 7.71
N GLN A 37 8.63 -21.19 8.48
CA GLN A 37 9.18 -20.50 9.65
C GLN A 37 10.11 -19.36 9.23
N ARG A 38 10.92 -19.56 8.18
CA ARG A 38 11.76 -18.51 7.59
C ARG A 38 10.92 -17.42 6.95
N ARG A 39 9.86 -17.80 6.20
CA ARG A 39 8.95 -16.84 5.61
C ARG A 39 8.26 -15.99 6.67
N LEU A 40 7.76 -16.61 7.76
CA LEU A 40 7.17 -15.88 8.89
C LEU A 40 8.18 -14.94 9.56
N SER A 41 9.43 -15.40 9.75
CA SER A 41 10.48 -14.55 10.35
C SER A 41 10.87 -13.39 9.43
N GLN A 42 10.94 -13.61 8.13
CA GLN A 42 11.18 -12.54 7.15
C GLN A 42 10.01 -11.55 7.08
N GLU A 43 8.77 -12.04 7.06
CA GLU A 43 7.57 -11.19 7.11
C GLU A 43 7.54 -10.35 8.41
N GLN A 44 7.90 -10.93 9.55
CA GLN A 44 8.00 -10.21 10.83
C GLN A 44 9.11 -9.17 10.82
N LEU A 45 10.29 -9.49 10.28
CA LEU A 45 11.41 -8.56 10.19
C LEU A 45 11.08 -7.40 9.25
N GLN A 46 10.51 -7.68 8.08
CA GLN A 46 10.05 -6.65 7.15
C GLN A 46 8.99 -5.76 7.77
N HIS A 47 8.02 -6.34 8.49
CA HIS A 47 7.00 -5.59 9.19
C HIS A 47 7.59 -4.70 10.30
N ALA A 48 8.54 -5.20 11.08
CA ALA A 48 9.23 -4.41 12.11
C ALA A 48 10.04 -3.26 11.50
N GLN A 49 10.75 -3.49 10.38
CA GLN A 49 11.47 -2.45 9.66
C GLN A 49 10.51 -1.36 9.11
N GLN A 50 9.35 -1.76 8.61
CA GLN A 50 8.34 -0.82 8.12
C GLN A 50 7.75 0.04 9.24
N ILE A 51 7.48 -0.56 10.41
CA ILE A 51 7.01 0.20 11.58
C ILE A 51 8.07 1.22 11.98
N ALA A 52 9.34 0.81 12.12
CA ALA A 52 10.42 1.71 12.48
C ALA A 52 10.61 2.85 11.46
N ALA A 53 10.56 2.53 10.15
CA ALA A 53 10.62 3.55 9.10
C ALA A 53 9.45 4.53 9.18
N ARG A 54 8.24 4.03 9.47
CA ARG A 54 7.03 4.84 9.63
C ARG A 54 7.13 5.80 10.83
N ASP A 55 7.63 5.31 11.97
CA ASP A 55 7.80 6.12 13.18
C ASP A 55 8.86 7.22 12.98
N LEU A 56 9.94 6.90 12.27
CA LEU A 56 10.95 7.90 11.85
C LEU A 56 10.34 8.98 10.96
N VAL A 57 9.58 8.57 9.92
CA VAL A 57 8.91 9.53 9.03
C VAL A 57 7.91 10.39 9.81
N ARG A 58 7.20 9.82 10.79
CA ARG A 58 6.27 10.58 11.65
C ARG A 58 7.00 11.61 12.49
N GLY A 59 8.13 11.24 13.11
CA GLY A 59 8.96 12.17 13.89
C GLY A 59 9.48 13.32 13.03
N LEU A 60 10.08 13.00 11.88
CA LEU A 60 10.58 13.99 10.91
C LEU A 60 9.48 14.91 10.40
N ALA A 61 8.29 14.37 10.13
CA ALA A 61 7.19 15.18 9.65
C ALA A 61 6.71 16.22 10.67
N HIS A 62 6.66 15.86 11.96
CA HIS A 62 6.38 16.84 13.03
C HIS A 62 7.45 17.92 13.10
N GLU A 63 8.73 17.55 12.98
CA GLU A 63 9.83 18.49 12.98
C GLU A 63 9.87 19.39 11.74
N ILE A 64 9.38 18.92 10.59
CA ILE A 64 9.26 19.74 9.37
C ILE A 64 8.04 20.65 9.42
N LYS A 65 6.90 20.19 9.95
CA LYS A 65 5.68 21.02 10.07
C LYS A 65 5.89 22.26 10.96
N ASN A 66 6.70 22.12 12.00
CA ASN A 66 6.95 23.22 12.95
C ASN A 66 7.61 24.43 12.26
N PRO A 67 8.76 24.33 11.57
CA PRO A 67 9.34 25.47 10.88
C PRO A 67 8.46 25.98 9.72
N LEU A 68 7.74 25.12 9.02
CA LEU A 68 6.79 25.54 7.97
C LEU A 68 5.66 26.40 8.55
N GLY A 69 5.14 26.03 9.73
CA GLY A 69 4.16 26.85 10.47
C GLY A 69 4.72 28.21 10.86
N GLY A 70 5.98 28.24 11.30
CA GLY A 70 6.70 29.50 11.62
C GLY A 70 6.89 30.38 10.38
N LEU A 71 7.36 29.82 9.26
CA LEU A 71 7.52 30.54 7.99
C LEU A 71 6.20 31.11 7.48
N ARG A 72 5.12 30.33 7.52
CA ARG A 72 3.78 30.76 7.14
C ARG A 72 3.30 31.91 8.01
N GLY A 73 3.44 31.79 9.35
CA GLY A 73 3.06 32.84 10.30
C GLY A 73 3.84 34.13 10.10
N ALA A 74 5.16 34.04 9.91
CA ALA A 74 6.02 35.19 9.64
C ALA A 74 5.64 35.89 8.31
N ALA A 75 5.38 35.13 7.25
CA ALA A 75 4.91 35.68 5.97
C ALA A 75 3.56 36.38 6.10
N GLN A 76 2.62 35.81 6.87
CA GLN A 76 1.31 36.44 7.12
C GLN A 76 1.43 37.76 7.90
N LEU A 77 2.32 37.82 8.90
CA LEU A 77 2.60 39.07 9.64
C LEU A 77 3.25 40.11 8.73
N LEU A 78 4.19 39.68 7.89
CA LEU A 78 4.86 40.54 6.92
C LEU A 78 3.87 41.13 5.92
N THR A 79 2.94 40.33 5.38
CA THR A 79 1.88 40.79 4.46
C THR A 79 1.06 41.94 5.10
N LYS A 80 0.77 41.86 6.41
CA LYS A 80 0.01 42.89 7.09
C LYS A 80 0.83 44.16 7.41
N ALA A 81 2.16 44.03 7.52
CA ALA A 81 3.06 45.10 7.86
C ALA A 81 3.61 45.86 6.63
N LEU A 82 3.54 45.26 5.44
CA LEU A 82 4.05 45.86 4.21
C LEU A 82 3.18 47.04 3.75
N PRO A 83 3.79 48.21 3.50
CA PRO A 83 3.07 49.40 3.06
C PRO A 83 2.65 49.32 1.58
N ASP A 84 3.37 48.54 0.77
CA ASP A 84 3.14 48.41 -0.66
C ASP A 84 2.39 47.09 -0.95
N PRO A 85 1.15 47.18 -1.50
CA PRO A 85 0.39 45.99 -1.89
C PRO A 85 1.08 45.10 -2.93
N ALA A 86 1.96 45.64 -3.79
CA ALA A 86 2.70 44.88 -4.79
C ALA A 86 3.66 43.86 -4.11
N LEU A 87 4.17 44.16 -2.93
CA LEU A 87 5.02 43.24 -2.18
C LEU A 87 4.25 42.09 -1.53
N ALA A 88 2.93 42.21 -1.40
CA ALA A 88 2.06 41.15 -0.88
C ALA A 88 2.06 39.89 -1.78
N GLU A 89 2.35 40.04 -3.08
CA GLU A 89 2.48 38.91 -4.03
C GLU A 89 3.62 37.97 -3.57
N TYR A 90 4.76 38.49 -3.17
CA TYR A 90 5.89 37.68 -2.71
C TYR A 90 5.58 36.93 -1.40
N THR A 91 4.89 37.57 -0.47
CA THR A 91 4.49 36.93 0.78
C THR A 91 3.43 35.87 0.56
N ASN A 92 2.51 36.06 -0.38
CA ASN A 92 1.52 35.06 -0.77
C ASN A 92 2.19 33.83 -1.39
N VAL A 93 3.21 34.00 -2.24
CA VAL A 93 4.00 32.88 -2.79
C VAL A 93 4.66 32.08 -1.64
N ILE A 94 5.24 32.76 -0.62
CA ILE A 94 5.85 32.07 0.52
C ILE A 94 4.80 31.26 1.29
N ILE A 95 3.62 31.83 1.54
CA ILE A 95 2.50 31.16 2.24
C ILE A 95 2.06 29.92 1.44
N GLU A 96 1.84 30.08 0.13
CA GLU A 96 1.42 28.99 -0.75
C GLU A 96 2.44 27.86 -0.78
N GLN A 97 3.73 28.16 -0.88
CA GLN A 97 4.78 27.13 -0.87
C GLN A 97 4.88 26.44 0.49
N ALA A 98 4.73 27.18 1.60
CA ALA A 98 4.71 26.60 2.93
C ALA A 98 3.51 25.66 3.13
N ASP A 99 2.31 26.05 2.65
CA ASP A 99 1.11 25.21 2.69
C ASP A 99 1.25 24.00 1.77
N ARG A 100 1.86 24.16 0.59
CA ARG A 100 2.16 23.05 -0.34
C ARG A 100 3.09 22.02 0.30
N LEU A 101 4.18 22.46 0.93
CA LEU A 101 5.11 21.58 1.63
C LEU A 101 4.46 20.90 2.83
N ARG A 102 3.63 21.60 3.60
CA ARG A 102 2.88 21.05 4.71
C ARG A 102 1.94 19.93 4.23
N ASN A 103 1.19 20.16 3.15
CA ASN A 103 0.32 19.18 2.53
C ASN A 103 1.09 17.96 2.01
N LEU A 104 2.31 18.15 1.49
CA LEU A 104 3.18 17.05 1.09
C LEU A 104 3.60 16.20 2.30
N VAL A 105 3.97 16.84 3.40
CA VAL A 105 4.32 16.18 4.66
C VAL A 105 3.09 15.45 5.27
N ASP A 106 1.90 16.04 5.18
CA ASP A 106 0.66 15.39 5.62
C ASP A 106 0.35 14.12 4.79
N ARG A 107 0.60 14.16 3.48
CA ARG A 107 0.49 12.98 2.62
C ARG A 107 1.52 11.90 2.95
N LEU A 108 2.75 12.28 3.36
CA LEU A 108 3.79 11.34 3.80
C LEU A 108 3.35 10.53 5.03
N LEU A 109 2.65 11.17 5.97
CA LEU A 109 2.19 10.54 7.19
C LEU A 109 0.96 9.66 7.00
N GLY A 110 0.18 9.89 5.96
CA GLY A 110 -1.17 9.35 5.84
C GLY A 110 -2.12 9.89 6.92
N PRO A 111 -3.37 9.45 6.95
CA PRO A 111 -4.34 9.87 7.96
C PRO A 111 -3.86 9.47 9.36
N GLN A 112 -3.79 10.45 10.26
CA GLN A 112 -3.33 10.26 11.65
C GLN A 112 -4.47 9.89 12.61
N GLN A 113 -5.72 10.04 12.19
CA GLN A 113 -6.86 9.70 13.01
C GLN A 113 -7.34 8.28 12.70
N PRO A 114 -7.76 7.50 13.73
CA PRO A 114 -8.48 6.25 13.48
C PRO A 114 -9.68 6.57 12.59
N GLY A 115 -9.78 5.87 11.48
CA GLY A 115 -10.89 6.02 10.56
C GLY A 115 -12.23 5.67 11.22
N MET A 116 -13.30 6.32 10.80
CA MET A 116 -14.64 5.98 11.26
C MET A 116 -15.17 4.80 10.43
N HIS A 117 -15.06 3.59 10.99
CA HIS A 117 -15.54 2.39 10.33
C HIS A 117 -17.07 2.38 10.29
N VAL A 118 -17.62 2.29 9.09
CA VAL A 118 -19.04 2.09 8.84
C VAL A 118 -19.25 0.76 8.11
N SER A 119 -20.37 0.09 8.36
CA SER A 119 -20.75 -1.11 7.61
C SER A 119 -21.46 -0.68 6.34
N GLU A 120 -20.80 -0.84 5.21
CA GLU A 120 -21.39 -0.60 3.90
C GLU A 120 -20.77 -1.47 2.80
N SER A 121 -21.42 -1.47 1.64
CA SER A 121 -20.91 -2.17 0.46
C SER A 121 -19.65 -1.50 -0.08
N ILE A 122 -18.60 -2.28 -0.27
CA ILE A 122 -17.34 -1.82 -0.86
C ILE A 122 -17.51 -1.29 -2.29
N HIS A 123 -18.57 -1.74 -3.00
CA HIS A 123 -18.88 -1.27 -4.34
C HIS A 123 -19.25 0.22 -4.37
N LYS A 124 -19.79 0.78 -3.28
CA LYS A 124 -20.06 2.24 -3.20
C LYS A 124 -18.75 3.02 -3.27
N VAL A 125 -17.71 2.55 -2.57
CA VAL A 125 -16.38 3.16 -2.61
C VAL A 125 -15.76 2.98 -4.00
N ALA A 126 -15.83 1.77 -4.57
CA ALA A 126 -15.34 1.48 -5.91
C ALA A 126 -15.97 2.41 -6.97
N GLU A 127 -17.29 2.63 -6.91
CA GLU A 127 -17.99 3.52 -7.84
C GLU A 127 -17.63 5.01 -7.64
N ARG A 128 -17.34 5.46 -6.41
CA ARG A 128 -16.80 6.82 -6.19
C ARG A 128 -15.44 6.99 -6.87
N VAL A 129 -14.56 5.99 -6.72
CA VAL A 129 -13.24 5.98 -7.37
C VAL A 129 -13.38 5.99 -8.90
N VAL A 130 -14.24 5.13 -9.44
CA VAL A 130 -14.52 5.09 -10.89
C VAL A 130 -15.00 6.45 -11.39
N LYS A 131 -15.93 7.09 -10.69
CA LYS A 131 -16.44 8.41 -11.05
C LYS A 131 -15.35 9.49 -11.06
N LEU A 132 -14.47 9.48 -10.07
CA LEU A 132 -13.37 10.44 -9.97
C LEU A 132 -12.34 10.23 -11.09
N VAL A 133 -11.93 8.97 -11.31
CA VAL A 133 -10.94 8.63 -12.33
C VAL A 133 -11.49 8.85 -13.74
N SER A 134 -12.77 8.59 -13.97
CA SER A 134 -13.39 8.80 -15.30
C SER A 134 -13.33 10.26 -15.78
N MET A 135 -13.15 11.23 -14.87
CA MET A 135 -12.96 12.64 -15.24
C MET A 135 -11.53 12.95 -15.69
N GLU A 136 -10.58 12.10 -15.33
CA GLU A 136 -9.15 12.24 -15.61
C GLU A 136 -8.69 11.23 -16.69
N LEU A 137 -9.61 10.33 -17.15
CA LEU A 137 -9.27 9.20 -18.01
C LEU A 137 -8.98 9.69 -19.45
N PRO A 138 -7.81 9.37 -20.03
CA PRO A 138 -7.53 9.64 -21.44
C PRO A 138 -8.41 8.78 -22.35
N ASP A 139 -8.68 9.26 -23.57
CA ASP A 139 -9.54 8.58 -24.55
C ASP A 139 -9.04 7.17 -24.94
N ASN A 140 -7.75 6.92 -24.81
CA ASN A 140 -7.09 5.65 -25.16
C ASN A 140 -6.98 4.68 -23.96
N VAL A 141 -7.59 4.98 -22.83
CA VAL A 141 -7.62 4.08 -21.65
C VAL A 141 -9.05 3.66 -21.35
N THR A 142 -9.25 2.36 -21.17
CA THR A 142 -10.55 1.79 -20.78
C THR A 142 -10.52 1.38 -19.32
N LEU A 143 -11.56 1.75 -18.55
CA LEU A 143 -11.76 1.31 -17.17
C LEU A 143 -12.95 0.35 -17.08
N VAL A 144 -12.66 -0.92 -16.85
CA VAL A 144 -13.65 -2.01 -16.78
C VAL A 144 -14.02 -2.31 -15.34
N ARG A 145 -15.30 -2.56 -15.09
CA ARG A 145 -15.86 -2.98 -13.81
C ARG A 145 -16.21 -4.46 -13.86
N ASP A 146 -15.71 -5.23 -12.90
CA ASP A 146 -15.96 -6.66 -12.76
C ASP A 146 -16.26 -7.00 -11.30
N TYR A 147 -17.48 -6.69 -10.86
CA TYR A 147 -17.89 -6.78 -9.47
C TYR A 147 -18.64 -8.08 -9.16
N ASP A 148 -18.30 -8.69 -8.01
CA ASP A 148 -19.04 -9.79 -7.42
C ASP A 148 -20.21 -9.26 -6.59
N PRO A 149 -21.48 -9.38 -7.06
CA PRO A 149 -22.65 -8.85 -6.35
C PRO A 149 -22.94 -9.59 -5.04
N SER A 150 -22.33 -10.75 -4.82
CA SER A 150 -22.52 -11.56 -3.60
C SER A 150 -21.70 -11.07 -2.41
N LEU A 151 -20.79 -10.11 -2.61
CA LEU A 151 -19.95 -9.55 -1.55
C LEU A 151 -20.81 -8.85 -0.49
N PRO A 152 -20.76 -9.31 0.78
CA PRO A 152 -21.53 -8.67 1.84
C PRO A 152 -20.94 -7.30 2.22
N GLU A 153 -21.71 -6.51 2.93
CA GLU A 153 -21.22 -5.31 3.59
C GLU A 153 -20.10 -5.64 4.58
N LEU A 154 -19.12 -4.75 4.68
CA LEU A 154 -18.01 -4.89 5.60
C LEU A 154 -17.73 -3.57 6.32
N ALA A 155 -17.22 -3.67 7.55
CA ALA A 155 -16.82 -2.52 8.34
C ALA A 155 -15.49 -1.95 7.83
N HIS A 156 -15.52 -0.73 7.32
CA HIS A 156 -14.35 -0.01 6.82
C HIS A 156 -14.57 1.50 6.90
N ASP A 157 -13.48 2.25 6.78
CA ASP A 157 -13.54 3.70 6.56
C ASP A 157 -13.61 3.97 5.05
N PRO A 158 -14.73 4.51 4.55
CA PRO A 158 -14.94 4.70 3.12
C PRO A 158 -13.93 5.66 2.47
N ASP A 159 -13.53 6.71 3.19
CA ASP A 159 -12.62 7.73 2.66
C ASP A 159 -11.19 7.19 2.59
N GLN A 160 -10.80 6.40 3.58
CA GLN A 160 -9.48 5.75 3.57
C GLN A 160 -9.38 4.70 2.46
N ILE A 161 -10.41 3.87 2.27
CA ILE A 161 -10.42 2.88 1.18
C ILE A 161 -10.50 3.56 -0.18
N GLU A 162 -11.26 4.64 -0.33
CA GLU A 162 -11.26 5.45 -1.54
C GLU A 162 -9.86 5.96 -1.87
N GLN A 163 -9.12 6.49 -0.89
CA GLN A 163 -7.75 6.93 -1.06
C GLN A 163 -6.82 5.78 -1.49
N VAL A 164 -6.97 4.58 -0.91
CA VAL A 164 -6.22 3.38 -1.31
C VAL A 164 -6.45 3.07 -2.78
N LEU A 165 -7.70 2.93 -3.17
CA LEU A 165 -8.06 2.57 -4.54
C LEU A 165 -7.65 3.65 -5.55
N LEU A 166 -7.83 4.94 -5.22
CA LEU A 166 -7.35 6.05 -6.04
C LEU A 166 -5.84 6.01 -6.25
N ASN A 167 -5.06 5.73 -5.20
CA ASN A 167 -3.61 5.62 -5.31
C ASN A 167 -3.20 4.48 -6.25
N ILE A 168 -3.88 3.33 -6.17
CA ILE A 168 -3.56 2.17 -7.02
C ILE A 168 -4.02 2.42 -8.46
N VAL A 169 -5.26 2.89 -8.68
CA VAL A 169 -5.79 3.14 -10.03
C VAL A 169 -5.00 4.24 -10.74
N ARG A 170 -4.62 5.30 -10.03
CA ARG A 170 -3.76 6.35 -10.62
C ARG A 170 -2.37 5.84 -10.96
N ASN A 171 -1.81 4.90 -10.18
CA ASN A 171 -0.56 4.26 -10.54
C ASN A 171 -0.70 3.41 -11.80
N ALA A 172 -1.78 2.67 -11.96
CA ALA A 172 -2.11 1.93 -13.18
C ALA A 172 -2.25 2.87 -14.38
N LEU A 173 -3.06 3.93 -14.24
CA LEU A 173 -3.24 4.94 -15.29
C LEU A 173 -1.91 5.57 -15.74
N GLN A 174 -1.06 5.91 -14.78
CA GLN A 174 0.26 6.44 -15.06
C GLN A 174 1.21 5.41 -15.68
N ALA A 175 1.03 4.10 -15.40
CA ALA A 175 1.83 3.03 -16.00
C ALA A 175 1.51 2.84 -17.47
N LEU A 176 0.24 2.96 -17.86
CA LEU A 176 -0.22 2.88 -19.23
C LEU A 176 0.34 4.03 -20.08
N GLY A 177 0.51 5.22 -19.50
CA GLY A 177 1.10 6.36 -20.19
C GLY A 177 0.38 6.75 -21.47
N PRO A 178 1.11 7.28 -22.49
CA PRO A 178 0.53 7.74 -23.75
C PRO A 178 0.07 6.60 -24.68
N GLU A 179 0.54 5.36 -24.45
CA GLU A 179 0.13 4.21 -25.27
C GLU A 179 -1.29 3.77 -24.96
N GLY A 180 -1.77 4.10 -23.76
CA GLY A 180 -3.10 3.71 -23.29
C GLY A 180 -3.17 2.24 -22.88
N GLY A 181 -4.39 1.72 -22.74
CA GLY A 181 -4.62 0.34 -22.37
C GLY A 181 -5.91 0.13 -21.58
N GLU A 182 -5.91 -0.92 -20.78
CA GLU A 182 -7.06 -1.31 -19.98
C GLU A 182 -6.71 -1.38 -18.49
N ILE A 183 -7.63 -0.88 -17.67
CA ILE A 183 -7.61 -1.03 -16.21
C ILE A 183 -8.88 -1.77 -15.82
N ILE A 184 -8.76 -2.86 -15.06
CA ILE A 184 -9.90 -3.63 -14.56
C ILE A 184 -9.98 -3.46 -13.06
N LEU A 185 -11.10 -2.93 -12.57
CA LEU A 185 -11.43 -2.90 -11.15
C LEU A 185 -12.36 -4.07 -10.84
N ARG A 186 -11.84 -5.08 -10.14
CA ARG A 186 -12.52 -6.33 -9.85
C ARG A 186 -12.77 -6.50 -8.37
N THR A 187 -13.88 -7.09 -7.98
CA THR A 187 -14.15 -7.51 -6.60
C THR A 187 -14.49 -8.99 -6.55
N ARG A 188 -13.98 -9.68 -5.54
CA ARG A 188 -14.23 -11.11 -5.30
C ARG A 188 -14.30 -11.42 -3.82
N THR A 189 -14.90 -12.52 -3.49
CA THR A 189 -14.89 -13.10 -2.16
C THR A 189 -13.69 -14.01 -1.99
N ALA A 190 -12.87 -13.78 -0.95
CA ALA A 190 -11.77 -14.67 -0.56
C ALA A 190 -12.16 -15.47 0.70
N PHE A 191 -11.92 -16.79 0.67
CA PHE A 191 -12.25 -17.70 1.76
C PHE A 191 -11.00 -18.16 2.50
N GLN A 192 -11.14 -18.39 3.82
CA GLN A 192 -10.12 -19.00 4.67
C GLN A 192 -8.73 -18.31 4.58
N LEU A 193 -8.71 -16.98 4.53
CA LEU A 193 -7.51 -16.18 4.40
C LEU A 193 -6.89 -15.90 5.77
N THR A 194 -5.56 -16.02 5.87
CA THR A 194 -4.80 -15.61 7.05
C THR A 194 -4.19 -14.23 6.80
N LEU A 195 -4.61 -13.23 7.59
CA LEU A 195 -4.10 -11.86 7.55
C LEU A 195 -3.43 -11.55 8.89
N HIS A 196 -2.17 -11.12 8.89
CA HIS A 196 -1.41 -10.79 10.11
C HIS A 196 -1.48 -11.87 11.18
N GLY A 197 -1.43 -13.16 10.80
CA GLY A 197 -1.50 -14.30 11.72
C GLY A 197 -2.92 -14.65 12.23
N VAL A 198 -3.94 -13.87 11.85
CA VAL A 198 -5.34 -14.14 12.19
C VAL A 198 -6.05 -14.78 11.00
N ARG A 199 -6.72 -15.92 11.24
CA ARG A 199 -7.49 -16.61 10.21
C ARG A 199 -8.90 -16.06 10.12
N TYR A 200 -9.26 -15.53 8.95
CA TYR A 200 -10.60 -15.06 8.63
C TYR A 200 -11.31 -16.05 7.72
N ARG A 201 -12.59 -16.32 8.04
CA ARG A 201 -13.42 -17.20 7.21
C ARG A 201 -13.72 -16.57 5.85
N LEU A 202 -13.88 -15.25 5.84
CA LEU A 202 -14.29 -14.47 4.68
C LEU A 202 -13.55 -13.14 4.65
N ALA A 203 -13.09 -12.75 3.48
CA ALA A 203 -12.52 -11.44 3.20
C ALA A 203 -13.03 -10.93 1.86
N ALA A 204 -13.15 -9.62 1.70
CA ALA A 204 -13.31 -8.98 0.42
C ALA A 204 -11.93 -8.87 -0.25
N ARG A 205 -11.84 -9.25 -1.51
CA ARG A 205 -10.69 -9.03 -2.39
C ARG A 205 -11.09 -7.99 -3.43
N ILE A 206 -10.30 -6.93 -3.54
CA ILE A 206 -10.46 -5.87 -4.53
C ILE A 206 -9.18 -5.85 -5.35
N ASP A 207 -9.29 -6.12 -6.65
CA ASP A 207 -8.17 -6.14 -7.58
C ASP A 207 -8.23 -4.92 -8.50
N VAL A 208 -7.07 -4.32 -8.71
CA VAL A 208 -6.83 -3.33 -9.76
C VAL A 208 -5.77 -3.93 -10.67
N GLU A 209 -6.19 -4.29 -11.87
CA GLU A 209 -5.35 -4.91 -12.90
C GLU A 209 -5.12 -3.91 -14.04
N ASP A 210 -3.89 -3.81 -14.52
CA ASP A 210 -3.53 -3.06 -15.71
C ASP A 210 -2.68 -3.91 -16.68
N ASN A 211 -2.79 -3.63 -17.98
CA ASN A 211 -2.00 -4.27 -19.03
C ASN A 211 -0.77 -3.45 -19.44
N GLY A 212 -0.25 -2.65 -18.54
CA GLY A 212 0.92 -1.80 -18.74
C GLY A 212 2.25 -2.56 -18.80
N PRO A 213 3.39 -1.85 -18.81
CA PRO A 213 4.71 -2.43 -18.99
C PRO A 213 5.19 -3.32 -17.83
N GLY A 214 4.46 -3.38 -16.73
CA GLY A 214 4.86 -4.08 -15.52
C GLY A 214 5.79 -3.27 -14.62
N ILE A 215 6.07 -3.82 -13.43
CA ILE A 215 6.95 -3.22 -12.44
C ILE A 215 8.35 -3.82 -12.59
N PRO A 216 9.39 -3.00 -12.77
CA PRO A 216 10.78 -3.47 -12.85
C PRO A 216 11.15 -4.32 -11.63
N SER A 217 11.84 -5.46 -11.84
CA SER A 217 12.15 -6.43 -10.79
C SER A 217 12.95 -5.83 -9.61
N HIS A 218 13.83 -4.88 -9.88
CA HIS A 218 14.63 -4.20 -8.84
C HIS A 218 13.78 -3.30 -7.91
N LEU A 219 12.56 -2.93 -8.30
CA LEU A 219 11.64 -2.12 -7.48
C LEU A 219 10.63 -2.97 -6.72
N GLN A 220 10.39 -4.23 -7.12
CA GLN A 220 9.33 -5.05 -6.56
C GLN A 220 9.47 -5.26 -5.05
N ASP A 221 10.68 -5.51 -4.55
CA ASP A 221 10.92 -5.73 -3.12
C ASP A 221 10.72 -4.46 -2.27
N THR A 222 10.87 -3.29 -2.87
CA THR A 222 10.82 -1.99 -2.18
C THR A 222 9.59 -1.15 -2.52
N LEU A 223 8.68 -1.68 -3.33
CA LEU A 223 7.55 -0.97 -3.92
C LEU A 223 6.67 -0.23 -2.89
N PHE A 224 6.53 -0.80 -1.70
CA PHE A 224 5.74 -0.22 -0.62
C PHE A 224 6.54 0.64 0.36
N TYR A 225 7.85 0.84 0.12
CA TYR A 225 8.63 1.77 0.95
C TYR A 225 8.34 3.22 0.55
N PRO A 226 8.30 4.14 1.53
CA PRO A 226 8.14 5.56 1.24
C PRO A 226 9.23 6.08 0.30
N MET A 227 8.87 7.00 -0.59
CA MET A 227 9.78 7.66 -1.54
C MET A 227 10.39 6.75 -2.62
N VAL A 228 9.93 5.51 -2.74
CA VAL A 228 10.31 4.64 -3.85
C VAL A 228 9.42 4.94 -5.05
N SER A 229 10.03 5.38 -6.15
CA SER A 229 9.35 5.67 -7.40
C SER A 229 10.19 5.16 -8.57
N GLY A 230 9.57 4.47 -9.50
CA GLY A 230 10.20 4.08 -10.76
C GLY A 230 10.13 5.15 -11.85
N ARG A 231 9.66 6.39 -11.53
CA ARG A 231 9.39 7.45 -12.48
C ARG A 231 9.96 8.78 -12.02
N GLU A 232 10.43 9.58 -12.97
CA GLU A 232 10.81 10.97 -12.73
C GLU A 232 9.60 11.79 -12.28
N GLY A 233 9.74 12.53 -11.17
CA GLY A 233 8.66 13.35 -10.60
C GLY A 233 7.61 12.61 -9.77
N GLY A 234 7.67 11.29 -9.68
CA GLY A 234 6.82 10.52 -8.77
C GLY A 234 7.21 10.73 -7.32
N THR A 235 6.24 10.99 -6.44
CA THR A 235 6.51 11.17 -4.99
C THR A 235 6.90 9.87 -4.28
N GLY A 236 6.58 8.70 -4.85
CA GLY A 236 6.80 7.39 -4.25
C GLY A 236 6.01 7.14 -2.96
N LEU A 237 4.95 7.93 -2.71
CA LEU A 237 4.19 7.88 -1.46
C LEU A 237 2.87 7.13 -1.58
N GLY A 238 2.29 7.05 -2.78
CA GLY A 238 0.95 6.52 -2.96
C GLY A 238 0.76 5.10 -2.46
N LEU A 239 1.69 4.19 -2.80
CA LEU A 239 1.60 2.77 -2.40
C LEU A 239 1.95 2.55 -0.93
N SER A 240 2.88 3.32 -0.36
CA SER A 240 3.20 3.25 1.07
C SER A 240 2.03 3.72 1.93
N ILE A 241 1.31 4.77 1.50
CA ILE A 241 0.07 5.24 2.12
C ILE A 241 -1.02 4.18 1.99
N ALA A 242 -1.23 3.63 0.78
CA ALA A 242 -2.23 2.59 0.54
C ALA A 242 -2.01 1.39 1.49
N ARG A 243 -0.79 0.88 1.60
CA ARG A 243 -0.45 -0.19 2.52
C ARG A 243 -0.74 0.18 3.97
N SER A 244 -0.36 1.40 4.39
CA SER A 244 -0.62 1.90 5.74
C SER A 244 -2.11 1.88 6.10
N LEU A 245 -2.95 2.34 5.18
CA LEU A 245 -4.39 2.39 5.39
C LEU A 245 -5.01 0.99 5.45
N ILE A 246 -4.55 0.09 4.58
CA ILE A 246 -5.02 -1.30 4.58
C ILE A 246 -4.60 -2.04 5.86
N ASP A 247 -3.38 -1.81 6.36
CA ASP A 247 -2.93 -2.37 7.64
C ASP A 247 -3.81 -1.90 8.81
N GLN A 248 -4.26 -0.63 8.83
CA GLN A 248 -5.20 -0.10 9.84
C GLN A 248 -6.56 -0.81 9.79
N HIS A 249 -6.96 -1.32 8.63
CA HIS A 249 -8.16 -2.14 8.45
C HIS A 249 -7.93 -3.62 8.76
N SER A 250 -6.76 -4.01 9.30
CA SER A 250 -6.34 -5.41 9.49
C SER A 250 -6.34 -6.19 8.16
N GLY A 251 -6.23 -5.48 7.05
CA GLY A 251 -6.19 -6.02 5.70
C GLY A 251 -4.77 -6.29 5.23
N LYS A 252 -4.63 -6.69 3.98
CA LYS A 252 -3.35 -6.92 3.31
C LYS A 252 -3.42 -6.40 1.89
N ILE A 253 -2.29 -5.91 1.37
CA ILE A 253 -2.12 -5.57 -0.03
C ILE A 253 -1.01 -6.44 -0.63
N GLU A 254 -1.29 -7.06 -1.76
CA GLU A 254 -0.36 -7.89 -2.51
C GLU A 254 -0.31 -7.38 -3.96
N PHE A 255 0.69 -7.79 -4.70
CA PHE A 255 0.75 -7.53 -6.14
C PHE A 255 1.42 -8.68 -6.87
N THR A 256 1.09 -8.79 -8.15
CA THR A 256 1.78 -9.62 -9.14
C THR A 256 2.06 -8.76 -10.36
N SER A 257 3.26 -8.87 -10.94
CA SER A 257 3.61 -8.05 -12.10
C SER A 257 4.66 -8.71 -12.99
N TRP A 258 4.38 -8.61 -14.29
CA TRP A 258 5.30 -8.94 -15.39
C TRP A 258 4.96 -8.04 -16.60
N PRO A 259 5.80 -7.96 -17.62
CA PRO A 259 5.50 -7.14 -18.80
C PRO A 259 4.14 -7.48 -19.43
N GLY A 260 3.27 -6.49 -19.54
CA GLY A 260 1.89 -6.64 -20.04
C GLY A 260 0.85 -6.93 -18.97
N HIS A 261 1.23 -6.99 -17.69
CA HIS A 261 0.28 -7.26 -16.61
C HIS A 261 0.80 -6.76 -15.26
N THR A 262 -0.02 -6.00 -14.56
CA THR A 262 0.17 -5.68 -13.14
C THR A 262 -1.17 -5.78 -12.44
N GLU A 263 -1.25 -6.58 -11.39
CA GLU A 263 -2.43 -6.70 -10.53
C GLU A 263 -2.05 -6.36 -9.10
N PHE A 264 -2.77 -5.40 -8.51
CA PHE A 264 -2.75 -5.13 -7.07
C PHE A 264 -4.00 -5.70 -6.43
N SER A 265 -3.84 -6.56 -5.44
CA SER A 265 -4.92 -7.20 -4.69
C SER A 265 -4.99 -6.63 -3.27
N VAL A 266 -6.11 -6.03 -2.91
CA VAL A 266 -6.42 -5.53 -1.57
C VAL A 266 -7.36 -6.50 -0.89
N PHE A 267 -6.97 -7.01 0.29
CA PHE A 267 -7.77 -7.91 1.10
C PHE A 267 -8.26 -7.21 2.35
N LEU A 268 -9.57 -7.20 2.57
CA LEU A 268 -10.21 -6.63 3.76
C LEU A 268 -10.99 -7.71 4.50
N PRO A 269 -10.74 -7.94 5.81
CA PRO A 269 -11.44 -8.97 6.55
C PRO A 269 -12.91 -8.61 6.75
N ILE A 270 -13.79 -9.58 6.52
CA ILE A 270 -15.22 -9.48 6.86
C ILE A 270 -15.40 -10.11 8.23
N LYS A 271 -15.54 -9.24 9.24
CA LYS A 271 -15.83 -9.65 10.62
C LYS A 271 -17.33 -9.85 10.75
N LYS A 272 -17.74 -11.03 11.25
CA LYS A 272 -19.14 -11.28 11.64
C LYS A 272 -19.42 -10.70 13.01
#